data_de2ec075e9b12d71dca6bbb79cb7cd12
#
_entry.id   de2ec075e9b12d71dca6bbb79cb7cd12
#
_cell.length_a   1.000
_cell.length_b   1.000
_cell.length_c   1.000
_cell.angle_alpha   90.00
_cell.angle_beta   90.00
_cell.angle_gamma   90.00
#
_symmetry.space_group_name_H-M   'P 1'
#
loop_
_entity.id
_entity.type
_entity.pdbx_description
1 polymer ?
#
loop_
_entity_poly.entity_id
_entity_poly.type
_entity_poly.pdbx_seq_one_letter_code
_entity_poly.pdbx_strand_id
1 'polypeptide(L)'
;MPRILPGHTDIYALTDSRLALGRSVEEQASALLDAGVKILQYREKHAHAGRMLEECRLLRRLTLEAGACFIVNDHVDIALLTDADGVHVGQEDLPVQEVRRLLGPDKIIGLSTHSPDQAEAAVAAGADYIGVGPIFSTQTKEDVCAPVGFSYLEWVARNIRLPFVAIGGIKEHNIADVTKRGARCCALVSELVGAPDIKEKVCADKSPIE
;
A
#
# COMPACT_ATOMS: atom_id res chain seq x y z
N MET A 1 2.24 -11.28 17.76
CA MET A 1 3.45 -10.67 17.16
C MET A 1 3.29 -9.15 17.20
N PRO A 2 4.34 -8.35 17.28
CA PRO A 2 4.20 -6.90 17.17
C PRO A 2 3.57 -6.56 15.82
N ARG A 3 2.62 -5.62 15.83
CA ARG A 3 1.87 -5.18 14.64
C ARG A 3 2.84 -4.44 13.70
N ILE A 4 3.03 -4.95 12.48
CA ILE A 4 3.81 -4.27 11.47
C ILE A 4 2.95 -3.14 10.90
N LEU A 5 3.33 -1.90 11.16
CA LEU A 5 2.64 -0.73 10.62
C LEU A 5 3.32 -0.26 9.33
N PRO A 6 2.55 0.14 8.33
CA PRO A 6 3.08 0.87 7.18
C PRO A 6 3.89 2.10 7.64
N GLY A 7 5.02 2.34 6.99
CA GLY A 7 5.97 3.39 7.40
C GLY A 7 7.10 2.92 8.33
N HIS A 8 7.04 1.67 8.81
CA HIS A 8 8.13 1.05 9.59
C HIS A 8 8.89 -0.02 8.79
N THR A 9 8.59 -0.14 7.51
CA THR A 9 9.24 -1.04 6.56
C THR A 9 9.64 -0.27 5.31
N ASP A 10 10.56 -0.81 4.55
CA ASP A 10 11.10 -0.25 3.31
C ASP A 10 10.07 -0.25 2.15
N ILE A 11 9.57 -1.43 1.82
CA ILE A 11 8.65 -1.65 0.69
C ILE A 11 7.26 -2.05 1.17
N TYR A 12 6.27 -1.41 0.57
CA TYR A 12 4.86 -1.73 0.65
C TYR A 12 4.40 -2.20 -0.75
N ALA A 13 4.27 -3.51 -0.95
CA ALA A 13 3.92 -4.07 -2.24
C ALA A 13 2.41 -4.15 -2.44
N LEU A 14 1.96 -3.88 -3.67
CA LEU A 14 0.57 -4.07 -4.07
C LEU A 14 0.48 -5.10 -5.19
N THR A 15 -0.56 -5.93 -5.15
CA THR A 15 -0.93 -6.79 -6.29
C THR A 15 -1.70 -6.00 -7.34
N ASP A 16 -1.65 -6.46 -8.59
CA ASP A 16 -2.47 -5.93 -9.67
C ASP A 16 -2.57 -6.97 -10.80
N SER A 17 -3.79 -7.38 -11.17
CA SER A 17 -4.00 -8.43 -12.19
C SER A 17 -3.63 -8.00 -13.61
N ARG A 18 -3.72 -6.70 -13.92
CA ARG A 18 -3.46 -6.17 -15.27
C ARG A 18 -1.97 -5.96 -15.55
N LEU A 19 -1.19 -5.67 -14.50
CA LEU A 19 0.23 -5.31 -14.61
C LEU A 19 1.17 -6.50 -14.37
N ALA A 20 0.65 -7.63 -13.93
CA ALA A 20 1.44 -8.77 -13.45
C ALA A 20 2.00 -9.70 -14.53
N LEU A 21 2.00 -9.32 -15.80
CA LEU A 21 2.51 -10.12 -16.93
C LEU A 21 1.86 -11.53 -17.01
N GLY A 22 0.56 -11.62 -16.69
CA GLY A 22 -0.20 -12.88 -16.70
C GLY A 22 -0.05 -13.75 -15.44
N ARG A 23 0.73 -13.30 -14.43
CA ARG A 23 0.86 -14.04 -13.17
C ARG A 23 -0.45 -13.97 -12.35
N SER A 24 -0.79 -15.10 -11.73
CA SER A 24 -1.86 -15.14 -10.74
C SER A 24 -1.51 -14.30 -9.51
N VAL A 25 -2.51 -13.97 -8.70
CA VAL A 25 -2.30 -13.25 -7.42
C VAL A 25 -1.44 -14.08 -6.45
N GLU A 26 -1.55 -15.40 -6.50
CA GLU A 26 -0.72 -16.32 -5.71
C GLU A 26 0.76 -16.24 -6.08
N GLU A 27 1.07 -16.28 -7.39
CA GLU A 27 2.44 -16.17 -7.88
C GLU A 27 3.06 -14.81 -7.54
N GLN A 28 2.29 -13.72 -7.67
CA GLN A 28 2.72 -12.39 -7.27
C GLN A 28 3.06 -12.36 -5.77
N ALA A 29 2.12 -12.79 -4.93
CA ALA A 29 2.28 -12.73 -3.48
C ALA A 29 3.42 -13.62 -2.99
N SER A 30 3.52 -14.85 -3.49
CA SER A 30 4.60 -15.76 -3.10
C SER A 30 5.97 -15.17 -3.44
N ALA A 31 6.14 -14.63 -4.66
CA ALA A 31 7.40 -14.02 -5.07
C ALA A 31 7.77 -12.80 -4.21
N LEU A 32 6.79 -11.93 -3.89
CA LEU A 32 6.98 -10.76 -3.05
C LEU A 32 7.34 -11.14 -1.60
N LEU A 33 6.61 -12.09 -1.02
CA LEU A 33 6.84 -12.55 0.36
C LEU A 33 8.17 -13.29 0.51
N ASP A 34 8.53 -14.14 -0.46
CA ASP A 34 9.83 -14.82 -0.51
C ASP A 34 11.00 -13.84 -0.63
N ALA A 35 10.80 -12.69 -1.28
CA ALA A 35 11.77 -11.59 -1.32
C ALA A 35 11.81 -10.76 -0.03
N GLY A 36 11.03 -11.15 0.99
CA GLY A 36 11.04 -10.53 2.30
C GLY A 36 10.20 -9.26 2.41
N VAL A 37 9.24 -9.04 1.53
CA VAL A 37 8.25 -7.97 1.68
C VAL A 37 7.43 -8.20 2.95
N LYS A 38 7.26 -7.15 3.76
CA LYS A 38 6.59 -7.23 5.05
C LYS A 38 5.18 -6.63 5.06
N ILE A 39 4.80 -5.91 4.01
CA ILE A 39 3.43 -5.41 3.85
C ILE A 39 2.97 -5.70 2.43
N LEU A 40 1.88 -6.45 2.31
CA LEU A 40 1.24 -6.79 1.06
C LEU A 40 -0.18 -6.24 1.04
N GLN A 41 -0.50 -5.41 0.04
CA GLN A 41 -1.86 -4.96 -0.22
C GLN A 41 -2.46 -5.73 -1.40
N TYR A 42 -3.61 -6.34 -1.19
CA TYR A 42 -4.44 -6.82 -2.28
C TYR A 42 -5.15 -5.65 -2.94
N ARG A 43 -4.86 -5.43 -4.21
CA ARG A 43 -5.53 -4.42 -5.02
C ARG A 43 -6.05 -5.05 -6.31
N GLU A 44 -7.36 -5.04 -6.48
CA GLU A 44 -8.06 -5.53 -7.67
C GLU A 44 -9.24 -4.60 -7.96
N LYS A 45 -9.38 -4.17 -9.22
CA LYS A 45 -10.40 -3.18 -9.61
C LYS A 45 -11.48 -3.76 -10.54
N HIS A 46 -11.27 -4.96 -11.05
CA HIS A 46 -12.12 -5.51 -12.11
C HIS A 46 -12.72 -6.89 -11.77
N ALA A 47 -12.27 -7.54 -10.73
CA ALA A 47 -12.83 -8.82 -10.32
C ALA A 47 -14.16 -8.67 -9.55
N HIS A 48 -15.02 -9.68 -9.64
CA HIS A 48 -16.22 -9.76 -8.83
C HIS A 48 -15.90 -10.11 -7.38
N ALA A 49 -16.73 -9.68 -6.44
CA ALA A 49 -16.52 -9.86 -4.99
C ALA A 49 -16.24 -11.31 -4.56
N GLY A 50 -16.90 -12.29 -5.17
CA GLY A 50 -16.65 -13.72 -4.89
C GLY A 50 -15.20 -14.11 -5.17
N ARG A 51 -14.65 -13.72 -6.32
CA ARG A 51 -13.24 -13.95 -6.67
C ARG A 51 -12.30 -13.19 -5.73
N MET A 52 -12.59 -11.93 -5.44
CA MET A 52 -11.81 -11.14 -4.48
C MET A 52 -11.73 -11.82 -3.11
N LEU A 53 -12.84 -12.37 -2.63
CA LEU A 53 -12.90 -13.09 -1.37
C LEU A 53 -12.01 -14.35 -1.37
N GLU A 54 -12.05 -15.14 -2.45
CA GLU A 54 -11.21 -16.34 -2.59
C GLU A 54 -9.72 -15.98 -2.64
N GLU A 55 -9.34 -14.99 -3.44
CA GLU A 55 -7.98 -14.50 -3.55
C GLU A 55 -7.47 -13.92 -2.21
N CYS A 56 -8.29 -13.14 -1.51
CA CYS A 56 -7.92 -12.60 -0.19
C CYS A 56 -7.78 -13.67 0.89
N ARG A 57 -8.59 -14.73 0.86
CA ARG A 57 -8.42 -15.88 1.76
C ARG A 57 -7.08 -16.60 1.52
N LEU A 58 -6.69 -16.76 0.27
CA LEU A 58 -5.39 -17.30 -0.09
C LEU A 58 -4.26 -16.39 0.41
N LEU A 59 -4.32 -15.09 0.10
CA LEU A 59 -3.30 -14.12 0.51
C LEU A 59 -3.18 -14.03 2.03
N ARG A 60 -4.29 -14.12 2.76
CA ARG A 60 -4.27 -14.15 4.22
C ARG A 60 -3.43 -15.32 4.76
N ARG A 61 -3.55 -16.52 4.20
CA ARG A 61 -2.71 -17.65 4.60
C ARG A 61 -1.24 -17.40 4.32
N LEU A 62 -0.91 -16.98 3.10
CA LEU A 62 0.48 -16.72 2.69
C LEU A 62 1.13 -15.63 3.55
N THR A 63 0.42 -14.56 3.85
CA THR A 63 0.95 -13.46 4.68
C THR A 63 1.14 -13.86 6.14
N LEU A 64 0.25 -14.69 6.70
CA LEU A 64 0.42 -15.25 8.04
C LEU A 64 1.66 -16.15 8.12
N GLU A 65 1.86 -17.03 7.15
CA GLU A 65 3.02 -17.93 7.07
C GLU A 65 4.33 -17.14 6.95
N ALA A 66 4.33 -16.05 6.15
CA ALA A 66 5.50 -15.17 5.96
C ALA A 66 5.70 -14.16 7.11
N GLY A 67 4.77 -14.05 8.06
CA GLY A 67 4.79 -13.03 9.10
C GLY A 67 4.70 -11.61 8.54
N ALA A 68 3.93 -11.42 7.46
CA ALA A 68 3.72 -10.15 6.79
C ALA A 68 2.32 -9.58 7.10
N CYS A 69 2.19 -8.25 7.06
CA CYS A 69 0.95 -7.52 7.21
C CYS A 69 0.13 -7.61 5.91
N PHE A 70 -1.14 -7.94 6.03
CA PHE A 70 -2.09 -8.04 4.92
C PHE A 70 -3.11 -6.92 4.94
N ILE A 71 -3.13 -6.10 3.90
CA ILE A 71 -4.05 -4.98 3.71
C ILE A 71 -4.94 -5.25 2.50
N VAL A 72 -6.23 -4.94 2.60
CA VAL A 72 -7.17 -4.99 1.48
C VAL A 72 -7.43 -3.56 1.00
N ASN A 73 -7.43 -3.34 -0.32
CA ASN A 73 -7.73 -2.03 -0.89
C ASN A 73 -9.24 -1.83 -1.05
N ASP A 74 -9.80 -0.72 -0.56
CA ASP A 74 -11.19 -0.24 -0.67
C ASP A 74 -12.27 -1.15 -0.05
N HIS A 75 -12.17 -2.45 -0.18
CA HIS A 75 -13.20 -3.42 0.18
C HIS A 75 -13.18 -3.79 1.67
N VAL A 76 -13.85 -2.98 2.50
CA VAL A 76 -13.96 -3.16 3.96
C VAL A 76 -14.62 -4.49 4.33
N ASP A 77 -15.63 -4.91 3.57
CA ASP A 77 -16.34 -6.19 3.71
C ASP A 77 -15.42 -7.40 3.48
N ILE A 78 -14.60 -7.35 2.42
CA ILE A 78 -13.61 -8.39 2.13
C ILE A 78 -12.52 -8.43 3.23
N ALA A 79 -12.04 -7.26 3.69
CA ALA A 79 -11.08 -7.19 4.77
C ALA A 79 -11.62 -7.85 6.05
N LEU A 80 -12.89 -7.60 6.38
CA LEU A 80 -13.55 -8.19 7.54
C LEU A 80 -13.72 -9.70 7.40
N LEU A 81 -14.23 -10.18 6.24
CA LEU A 81 -14.50 -11.59 5.96
C LEU A 81 -13.23 -12.46 5.91
N THR A 82 -12.09 -11.87 5.64
CA THR A 82 -10.78 -12.56 5.52
C THR A 82 -9.90 -12.36 6.73
N ASP A 83 -10.37 -11.64 7.74
CA ASP A 83 -9.57 -11.25 8.90
C ASP A 83 -8.24 -10.58 8.51
N ALA A 84 -8.26 -9.74 7.47
CA ALA A 84 -7.10 -8.96 7.06
C ALA A 84 -6.59 -8.10 8.23
N ASP A 85 -5.30 -7.73 8.23
CA ASP A 85 -4.74 -6.86 9.27
C ASP A 85 -5.29 -5.44 9.17
N GLY A 86 -5.77 -5.05 7.98
CA GLY A 86 -6.40 -3.75 7.77
C GLY A 86 -6.94 -3.52 6.36
N VAL A 87 -7.34 -2.28 6.14
CA VAL A 87 -7.84 -1.77 4.86
C VAL A 87 -7.15 -0.46 4.50
N HIS A 88 -7.01 -0.19 3.21
CA HIS A 88 -6.60 1.11 2.70
C HIS A 88 -7.72 1.69 1.84
N VAL A 89 -8.14 2.91 2.13
CA VAL A 89 -9.24 3.60 1.43
C VAL A 89 -8.77 4.89 0.78
N GLY A 90 -9.47 5.34 -0.24
CA GLY A 90 -9.29 6.63 -0.90
C GLY A 90 -10.21 7.72 -0.33
N GLN A 91 -10.11 8.93 -0.90
CA GLN A 91 -10.88 10.10 -0.46
C GLN A 91 -12.38 10.00 -0.78
N GLU A 92 -12.75 9.18 -1.77
CA GLU A 92 -14.14 9.00 -2.23
C GLU A 92 -14.76 7.69 -1.70
N ASP A 93 -13.99 6.90 -0.96
CA ASP A 93 -14.44 5.67 -0.33
C ASP A 93 -15.15 5.95 1.01
N LEU A 94 -15.47 4.90 1.77
CA LEU A 94 -16.06 5.06 3.10
C LEU A 94 -15.15 5.89 4.01
N PRO A 95 -15.71 6.89 4.76
CA PRO A 95 -14.94 7.67 5.71
C PRO A 95 -14.26 6.80 6.78
N VAL A 96 -13.05 7.18 7.19
CA VAL A 96 -12.22 6.45 8.17
C VAL A 96 -13.00 6.10 9.44
N GLN A 97 -13.84 7.02 9.96
CA GLN A 97 -14.66 6.78 11.15
C GLN A 97 -15.67 5.65 10.96
N GLU A 98 -16.30 5.57 9.78
CA GLU A 98 -17.25 4.51 9.47
C GLU A 98 -16.53 3.16 9.25
N VAL A 99 -15.37 3.18 8.59
CA VAL A 99 -14.50 2.01 8.45
C VAL A 99 -14.06 1.51 9.84
N ARG A 100 -13.68 2.42 10.75
CA ARG A 100 -13.31 2.09 12.14
C ARG A 100 -14.47 1.43 12.89
N ARG A 101 -15.70 1.91 12.71
CA ARG A 101 -16.90 1.31 13.33
C ARG A 101 -17.15 -0.12 12.86
N LEU A 102 -16.86 -0.41 11.58
CA LEU A 102 -17.02 -1.75 11.01
C LEU A 102 -15.91 -2.72 11.44
N LEU A 103 -14.66 -2.28 11.36
CA LEU A 103 -13.50 -3.14 11.59
C LEU A 103 -13.07 -3.24 13.06
N GLY A 104 -13.54 -2.34 13.91
CA GLY A 104 -13.14 -2.27 15.33
C GLY A 104 -11.79 -1.58 15.54
N PRO A 105 -11.31 -1.49 16.80
CA PRO A 105 -10.14 -0.68 17.17
C PRO A 105 -8.80 -1.31 16.77
N ASP A 106 -8.78 -2.62 16.52
CA ASP A 106 -7.51 -3.35 16.35
C ASP A 106 -7.05 -3.46 14.90
N LYS A 107 -7.87 -3.09 13.92
CA LYS A 107 -7.51 -3.17 12.50
C LYS A 107 -6.84 -1.89 12.02
N ILE A 108 -5.92 -2.03 11.07
CA ILE A 108 -5.20 -0.92 10.45
C ILE A 108 -6.08 -0.25 9.41
N ILE A 109 -6.18 1.07 9.46
CA ILE A 109 -6.87 1.87 8.44
C ILE A 109 -5.89 2.87 7.85
N GLY A 110 -5.62 2.71 6.54
CA GLY A 110 -4.86 3.68 5.75
C GLY A 110 -5.78 4.59 4.95
N LEU A 111 -5.38 5.83 4.75
CA LEU A 111 -6.08 6.79 3.89
C LEU A 111 -5.13 7.42 2.89
N SER A 112 -5.50 7.39 1.60
CA SER A 112 -4.80 8.14 0.54
C SER A 112 -4.94 9.64 0.74
N THR A 113 -3.84 10.41 0.59
CA THR A 113 -3.84 11.87 0.74
C THR A 113 -3.03 12.54 -0.37
N HIS A 114 -3.48 13.73 -0.80
CA HIS A 114 -2.93 14.47 -1.94
C HIS A 114 -2.63 15.94 -1.61
N SER A 115 -2.96 16.40 -0.38
CA SER A 115 -2.72 17.76 0.07
C SER A 115 -2.50 17.82 1.59
N PRO A 116 -1.91 18.92 2.11
CA PRO A 116 -1.81 19.17 3.54
C PRO A 116 -3.13 19.04 4.29
N ASP A 117 -4.19 19.65 3.79
CA ASP A 117 -5.52 19.63 4.43
C ASP A 117 -6.06 18.19 4.54
N GLN A 118 -5.85 17.36 3.51
CA GLN A 118 -6.25 15.95 3.55
C GLN A 118 -5.42 15.15 4.55
N ALA A 119 -4.12 15.44 4.68
CA ALA A 119 -3.28 14.76 5.66
C ALA A 119 -3.68 15.12 7.10
N GLU A 120 -3.96 16.39 7.38
CA GLU A 120 -4.46 16.84 8.69
C GLU A 120 -5.85 16.25 9.00
N ALA A 121 -6.74 16.21 8.01
CA ALA A 121 -8.06 15.58 8.15
C ALA A 121 -7.95 14.07 8.42
N ALA A 122 -6.99 13.38 7.80
CA ALA A 122 -6.73 11.95 8.06
C ALA A 122 -6.30 11.70 9.51
N VAL A 123 -5.43 12.57 10.07
CA VAL A 123 -5.04 12.52 11.48
C VAL A 123 -6.26 12.71 12.39
N ALA A 124 -7.08 13.73 12.12
CA ALA A 124 -8.28 14.02 12.90
C ALA A 124 -9.33 12.90 12.80
N ALA A 125 -9.41 12.23 11.65
CA ALA A 125 -10.32 11.11 11.42
C ALA A 125 -9.87 9.79 12.08
N GLY A 126 -8.64 9.70 12.59
CA GLY A 126 -8.12 8.53 13.28
C GLY A 126 -7.61 7.44 12.33
N ALA A 127 -7.07 7.81 11.17
CA ALA A 127 -6.30 6.90 10.32
C ALA A 127 -5.04 6.40 11.06
N ASP A 128 -4.60 5.17 10.80
CA ASP A 128 -3.37 4.61 11.38
C ASP A 128 -2.13 4.97 10.56
N TYR A 129 -2.28 5.18 9.26
CA TYR A 129 -1.26 5.68 8.36
C TYR A 129 -1.88 6.40 7.16
N ILE A 130 -1.07 7.15 6.43
CA ILE A 130 -1.50 7.83 5.22
C ILE A 130 -0.66 7.42 4.00
N GLY A 131 -1.31 7.35 2.83
CA GLY A 131 -0.65 7.29 1.54
C GLY A 131 -0.37 8.71 1.05
N VAL A 132 0.85 9.00 0.65
CA VAL A 132 1.31 10.32 0.20
C VAL A 132 1.67 10.25 -1.28
N GLY A 133 0.85 10.81 -2.12
CA GLY A 133 1.09 10.75 -3.56
C GLY A 133 -0.06 11.26 -4.43
N PRO A 134 0.05 11.10 -5.75
CA PRO A 134 1.19 10.49 -6.46
C PRO A 134 2.41 11.42 -6.48
N ILE A 135 3.61 10.88 -6.15
CA ILE A 135 4.84 11.70 -6.17
C ILE A 135 5.23 12.06 -7.60
N PHE A 136 5.17 11.08 -8.50
CA PHE A 136 5.43 11.24 -9.92
C PHE A 136 4.19 10.85 -10.75
N SER A 137 4.19 11.18 -12.03
CA SER A 137 3.15 10.73 -12.95
C SER A 137 3.08 9.20 -12.99
N THR A 138 1.86 8.67 -12.96
CA THR A 138 1.61 7.22 -12.99
C THR A 138 0.36 6.91 -13.79
N GLN A 139 0.30 5.75 -14.39
CA GLN A 139 -0.86 5.21 -15.14
C GLN A 139 -1.46 3.96 -14.46
N THR A 140 -0.99 3.63 -13.27
CA THR A 140 -1.44 2.43 -12.53
C THR A 140 -2.90 2.55 -12.05
N LYS A 141 -3.35 3.76 -11.76
CA LYS A 141 -4.75 4.08 -11.39
C LYS A 141 -5.38 4.91 -12.51
N GLU A 142 -6.63 4.63 -12.87
CA GLU A 142 -7.33 5.31 -13.96
C GLU A 142 -7.64 6.77 -13.62
N ASP A 143 -8.14 7.03 -12.40
CA ASP A 143 -8.47 8.38 -11.90
C ASP A 143 -7.37 8.91 -10.97
N VAL A 144 -6.19 9.19 -11.53
CA VAL A 144 -5.07 9.75 -10.77
C VAL A 144 -5.09 11.28 -10.88
N CYS A 145 -5.05 11.95 -9.73
CA CYS A 145 -4.80 13.40 -9.71
C CYS A 145 -3.39 13.74 -10.24
N ALA A 146 -3.17 14.99 -10.57
CA ALA A 146 -1.84 15.46 -10.96
C ALA A 146 -0.79 15.13 -9.87
N PRO A 147 0.48 14.85 -10.25
CA PRO A 147 1.53 14.60 -9.28
C PRO A 147 1.62 15.71 -8.23
N VAL A 148 1.61 15.34 -6.96
CA VAL A 148 1.77 16.27 -5.83
C VAL A 148 3.23 16.63 -5.59
N GLY A 149 4.15 15.82 -6.12
CA GLY A 149 5.57 16.07 -6.11
C GLY A 149 6.23 16.02 -4.73
N PHE A 150 7.47 16.46 -4.69
CA PHE A 150 8.27 16.44 -3.47
C PHE A 150 7.83 17.49 -2.44
N SER A 151 7.24 18.60 -2.88
CA SER A 151 6.78 19.65 -1.97
C SER A 151 5.77 19.12 -0.94
N TYR A 152 4.82 18.33 -1.36
CA TYR A 152 3.88 17.72 -0.44
C TYR A 152 4.53 16.62 0.42
N LEU A 153 5.37 15.78 -0.16
CA LEU A 153 6.12 14.76 0.59
C LEU A 153 6.93 15.37 1.73
N GLU A 154 7.72 16.40 1.44
CA GLU A 154 8.54 17.10 2.43
C GLU A 154 7.71 17.82 3.49
N TRP A 155 6.54 18.35 3.09
CA TRP A 155 5.61 18.95 4.04
C TRP A 155 5.08 17.89 5.01
N VAL A 156 4.64 16.72 4.52
CA VAL A 156 4.19 15.60 5.36
C VAL A 156 5.31 15.14 6.29
N ALA A 157 6.50 14.93 5.79
CA ALA A 157 7.65 14.48 6.59
C ALA A 157 7.97 15.42 7.76
N ARG A 158 7.70 16.73 7.62
CA ARG A 158 7.94 17.74 8.66
C ARG A 158 6.78 17.92 9.63
N ASN A 159 5.55 17.78 9.17
CA ASN A 159 4.36 18.21 9.91
C ASN A 159 3.48 17.08 10.42
N ILE A 160 3.51 15.91 9.80
CA ILE A 160 2.64 14.78 10.14
C ILE A 160 3.44 13.74 10.94
N ARG A 161 2.87 13.33 12.08
CA ARG A 161 3.47 12.31 12.96
C ARG A 161 2.95 10.89 12.67
N LEU A 162 1.85 10.75 11.94
CA LEU A 162 1.39 9.44 11.51
C LEU A 162 2.43 8.79 10.59
N PRO A 163 2.60 7.47 10.66
CA PRO A 163 3.31 6.73 9.63
C PRO A 163 2.77 7.08 8.26
N PHE A 164 3.64 7.19 7.27
CA PHE A 164 3.20 7.44 5.89
C PHE A 164 3.97 6.58 4.89
N VAL A 165 3.33 6.37 3.75
CA VAL A 165 3.83 5.58 2.63
C VAL A 165 3.82 6.46 1.39
N ALA A 166 4.99 6.70 0.81
CA ALA A 166 5.08 7.43 -0.46
C ALA A 166 4.65 6.53 -1.62
N ILE A 167 3.83 7.05 -2.54
CA ILE A 167 3.29 6.28 -3.66
C ILE A 167 3.21 7.12 -4.94
N GLY A 168 3.17 6.44 -6.07
CA GLY A 168 2.90 7.03 -7.39
C GLY A 168 4.14 7.30 -8.22
N GLY A 169 4.35 6.47 -9.24
CA GLY A 169 5.44 6.58 -10.19
C GLY A 169 6.85 6.38 -9.60
N ILE A 170 6.93 5.79 -8.39
CA ILE A 170 8.20 5.47 -7.76
C ILE A 170 8.80 4.24 -8.43
N LYS A 171 10.09 4.32 -8.75
CA LYS A 171 10.88 3.32 -9.47
C LYS A 171 12.31 3.28 -8.95
N GLU A 172 13.07 2.26 -9.30
CA GLU A 172 14.48 2.09 -8.91
C GLU A 172 15.31 3.37 -9.10
N HIS A 173 15.18 4.02 -10.26
CA HIS A 173 15.99 5.20 -10.57
C HIS A 173 15.64 6.48 -9.79
N ASN A 174 14.48 6.51 -9.11
CA ASN A 174 14.02 7.72 -8.38
C ASN A 174 13.67 7.47 -6.90
N ILE A 175 13.65 6.22 -6.43
CA ILE A 175 13.29 5.86 -5.04
C ILE A 175 14.26 6.50 -4.04
N ALA A 176 15.54 6.59 -4.35
CA ALA A 176 16.54 7.25 -3.50
C ALA A 176 16.24 8.74 -3.29
N ASP A 177 15.64 9.43 -4.27
CA ASP A 177 15.25 10.82 -4.13
C ASP A 177 14.01 11.01 -3.25
N VAL A 178 13.14 10.00 -3.22
CA VAL A 178 11.95 9.96 -2.33
C VAL A 178 12.39 9.73 -0.89
N THR A 179 13.31 8.79 -0.65
CA THR A 179 13.80 8.47 0.70
C THR A 179 14.63 9.59 1.32
N LYS A 180 15.48 10.27 0.53
CA LYS A 180 16.22 11.47 0.96
C LYS A 180 15.31 12.60 1.46
N ARG A 181 14.03 12.60 1.08
CA ARG A 181 13.04 13.60 1.50
C ARG A 181 12.14 13.13 2.66
N GLY A 182 12.54 12.06 3.34
CA GLY A 182 11.95 11.60 4.59
C GLY A 182 10.97 10.43 4.48
N ALA A 183 10.71 9.90 3.28
CA ALA A 183 9.94 8.67 3.15
C ALA A 183 10.79 7.46 3.60
N ARG A 184 10.25 6.67 4.53
CA ARG A 184 10.87 5.42 4.99
C ARG A 184 10.21 4.19 4.40
N CYS A 185 9.06 4.36 3.76
CA CYS A 185 8.29 3.30 3.14
C CYS A 185 7.76 3.78 1.79
N CYS A 186 8.00 2.99 0.75
CA CYS A 186 7.55 3.27 -0.61
C CYS A 186 6.58 2.19 -1.09
N ALA A 187 5.40 2.60 -1.56
CA ALA A 187 4.43 1.70 -2.17
C ALA A 187 4.71 1.51 -3.65
N LEU A 188 4.91 0.28 -4.06
CA LEU A 188 5.27 -0.10 -5.42
C LEU A 188 4.25 -1.09 -5.99
N VAL A 189 3.80 -0.86 -7.21
CA VAL A 189 2.88 -1.72 -7.98
C VAL A 189 3.59 -2.21 -9.25
N SER A 190 3.47 -1.46 -10.35
CA SER A 190 3.99 -1.83 -11.66
C SER A 190 5.49 -2.12 -11.66
N GLU A 191 6.23 -1.48 -10.79
CA GLU A 191 7.67 -1.67 -10.63
C GLU A 191 8.00 -3.09 -10.16
N LEU A 192 7.17 -3.66 -9.28
CA LEU A 192 7.38 -5.00 -8.74
C LEU A 192 6.64 -6.06 -9.56
N VAL A 193 5.29 -5.98 -9.62
CA VAL A 193 4.50 -7.04 -10.27
C VAL A 193 4.62 -7.03 -11.80
N GLY A 194 5.07 -5.94 -12.38
CA GLY A 194 5.39 -5.82 -13.80
C GLY A 194 6.83 -6.21 -14.17
N ALA A 195 7.68 -6.53 -13.20
CA ALA A 195 9.04 -6.96 -13.47
C ALA A 195 9.08 -8.42 -13.97
N PRO A 196 10.02 -8.78 -14.86
CA PRO A 196 10.23 -10.18 -15.25
C PRO A 196 10.57 -11.08 -14.06
N ASP A 197 11.44 -10.63 -13.16
CA ASP A 197 11.77 -11.25 -11.89
C ASP A 197 11.42 -10.31 -10.72
N ILE A 198 10.38 -10.70 -9.98
CA ILE A 198 9.88 -9.92 -8.83
C ILE A 198 10.91 -9.92 -7.69
N LYS A 199 11.59 -11.05 -7.45
CA LYS A 199 12.53 -11.18 -6.31
C LYS A 199 13.76 -10.32 -6.53
N GLU A 200 14.34 -10.38 -7.72
CA GLU A 200 15.47 -9.53 -8.10
C GLU A 200 15.10 -8.04 -7.97
N LYS A 201 13.91 -7.69 -8.45
CA LYS A 201 13.43 -6.31 -8.41
C LYS A 201 13.20 -5.78 -6.99
N VAL A 202 12.61 -6.58 -6.11
CA VAL A 202 12.46 -6.21 -4.70
C VAL A 202 13.82 -5.93 -4.05
N CYS A 203 14.84 -6.76 -4.33
CA CYS A 203 16.18 -6.56 -3.79
C CYS A 203 16.81 -5.25 -4.30
N ALA A 204 16.65 -4.94 -5.59
CA ALA A 204 17.16 -3.70 -6.19
C ALA A 204 16.50 -2.46 -5.59
N ASP A 205 15.17 -2.49 -5.40
CA ASP A 205 14.40 -1.36 -4.87
C ASP A 205 14.59 -1.13 -3.36
N LYS A 206 14.99 -2.17 -2.59
CA LYS A 206 15.32 -2.05 -1.16
C LYS A 206 16.64 -1.34 -0.91
N SER A 207 17.65 -1.63 -1.70
CA SER A 207 19.02 -1.14 -1.52
C SER A 207 19.14 0.38 -1.32
N PRO A 208 18.35 1.26 -1.98
CA PRO A 208 18.38 2.69 -1.75
C PRO A 208 17.63 3.18 -0.50
N ILE A 209 16.87 2.31 0.17
CA ILE A 209 16.04 2.66 1.34
C ILE A 209 16.79 2.32 2.66
N GLU A 210 17.67 1.33 2.63
CA GLU A 210 18.54 0.94 3.73
C GLU A 210 19.64 1.98 3.97
#